data_8274d3cfe8c989b62f2cf133462158a4
#
_entry.id   8274d3cfe8c989b62f2cf133462158a4
#
_cell.length_a   1.000
_cell.length_b   1.000
_cell.length_c   1.000
_cell.angle_alpha   90.00
_cell.angle_beta   90.00
_cell.angle_gamma   90.00
#
_symmetry.space_group_name_H-M   'P 1'
#
loop_
_entity.id
_entity.type
_entity.pdbx_description
1 polymer ?
#
loop_
_entity_poly.entity_id
_entity_poly.type
_entity_poly.pdbx_seq_one_letter_code
_entity_poly.pdbx_strand_id
1 'polypeptide(L)'
;MSTSSVGAVVGTYVSVLVLLSVLASVGSIVTYIIIVVANRAEPDPTGNRTSAVYHVGTAFIALLLEIAGVITIFVTLFNLIGAGSTTYVSSEVHPLGDSTIRGITIGLLLSIVGGYTALTHRSKAIELAGSEEAEASPSMRVVRSYAAVVSFISVIVVVIASLAFVWALLGLIAPGVYQAGARTEDIRVLLDEATVLAVFAWVFSTHRRLVGVR
;
A
#
# COMPACT_ATOMS: atom_id res chain seq x y z
N MET A 1 -15.15 29.99 -3.69
CA MET A 1 -13.75 29.46 -3.81
C MET A 1 -13.20 29.95 -5.14
N SER A 2 -12.05 30.61 -5.14
CA SER A 2 -11.44 31.04 -6.40
C SER A 2 -10.94 29.79 -7.15
N THR A 3 -11.06 29.81 -8.48
CA THR A 3 -10.57 28.72 -9.36
C THR A 3 -9.10 28.38 -9.11
N SER A 4 -8.33 29.28 -8.50
CA SER A 4 -6.93 29.08 -8.11
C SER A 4 -6.74 28.05 -6.95
N SER A 5 -7.68 27.96 -6.01
CA SER A 5 -7.56 27.03 -4.89
C SER A 5 -7.85 25.58 -5.29
N VAL A 6 -8.77 25.36 -6.20
CA VAL A 6 -9.10 24.02 -6.72
C VAL A 6 -7.93 23.49 -7.56
N GLY A 7 -7.32 24.34 -8.40
CA GLY A 7 -6.14 23.94 -9.19
C GLY A 7 -4.94 23.54 -8.34
N ALA A 8 -4.69 24.24 -7.23
CA ALA A 8 -3.60 23.92 -6.32
C ALA A 8 -3.81 22.57 -5.61
N VAL A 9 -5.02 22.29 -5.14
CA VAL A 9 -5.38 21.03 -4.49
C VAL A 9 -5.25 19.86 -5.47
N VAL A 10 -5.83 19.99 -6.67
CA VAL A 10 -5.72 18.95 -7.71
C VAL A 10 -4.25 18.71 -8.10
N GLY A 11 -3.45 19.78 -8.23
CA GLY A 11 -2.03 19.69 -8.53
C GLY A 11 -1.26 18.92 -7.45
N THR A 12 -1.55 19.14 -6.17
CA THR A 12 -0.92 18.42 -5.05
C THR A 12 -1.27 16.93 -5.09
N TYR A 13 -2.53 16.57 -5.26
CA TYR A 13 -2.93 15.16 -5.36
C TYR A 13 -2.30 14.44 -6.55
N VAL A 14 -2.28 15.07 -7.72
CA VAL A 14 -1.61 14.51 -8.91
C VAL A 14 -0.13 14.31 -8.66
N SER A 15 0.55 15.26 -8.04
CA SER A 15 1.98 15.15 -7.72
C SER A 15 2.26 14.02 -6.74
N VAL A 16 1.44 13.84 -5.71
CA VAL A 16 1.57 12.73 -4.75
C VAL A 16 1.34 11.38 -5.44
N LEU A 17 0.30 11.27 -6.28
CA LEU A 17 0.03 10.04 -7.03
C LEU A 17 1.16 9.69 -8.00
N VAL A 18 1.71 10.68 -8.70
CA VAL A 18 2.87 10.49 -9.58
C VAL A 18 4.08 10.04 -8.78
N LEU A 19 4.38 10.68 -7.65
CA LEU A 19 5.50 10.32 -6.79
C LEU A 19 5.34 8.88 -6.27
N LEU A 20 4.16 8.52 -5.76
CA LEU A 20 3.88 7.16 -5.29
C LEU A 20 3.99 6.13 -6.42
N SER A 21 3.51 6.46 -7.63
CA SER A 21 3.63 5.58 -8.80
C SER A 21 5.09 5.37 -9.21
N VAL A 22 5.90 6.42 -9.18
CA VAL A 22 7.34 6.33 -9.45
C VAL A 22 8.05 5.50 -8.39
N LEU A 23 7.78 5.76 -7.10
CA LEU A 23 8.37 4.99 -6.00
C LEU A 23 7.96 3.51 -6.06
N ALA A 24 6.69 3.22 -6.34
CA ALA A 24 6.22 1.85 -6.52
C ALA A 24 6.89 1.16 -7.71
N SER A 25 7.04 1.85 -8.84
CA SER A 25 7.69 1.31 -10.03
C SER A 25 9.17 1.04 -9.79
N VAL A 26 9.90 2.01 -9.21
CA VAL A 26 11.32 1.85 -8.87
C VAL A 26 11.50 0.74 -7.81
N GLY A 27 10.68 0.74 -6.78
CA GLY A 27 10.68 -0.30 -5.75
C GLY A 27 10.43 -1.69 -6.32
N SER A 28 9.50 -1.82 -7.26
CA SER A 28 9.20 -3.09 -7.95
C SER A 28 10.39 -3.57 -8.78
N ILE A 29 11.03 -2.68 -9.55
CA ILE A 29 12.21 -3.00 -10.34
C ILE A 29 13.37 -3.43 -9.44
N VAL A 30 13.65 -2.68 -8.38
CA VAL A 30 14.72 -2.99 -7.41
C VAL A 30 14.44 -4.35 -6.74
N THR A 31 13.22 -4.58 -6.29
CA THR A 31 12.81 -5.84 -5.68
C THR A 31 12.98 -7.01 -6.64
N TYR A 32 12.54 -6.84 -7.90
CA TYR A 32 12.71 -7.84 -8.94
C TYR A 32 14.19 -8.16 -9.18
N ILE A 33 15.05 -7.14 -9.30
CA ILE A 33 16.50 -7.30 -9.47
C ILE A 33 17.10 -8.04 -8.28
N ILE A 34 16.73 -7.68 -7.04
CA ILE A 34 17.23 -8.36 -5.83
C ILE A 34 16.86 -9.84 -5.85
N ILE A 35 15.60 -10.17 -6.17
CA ILE A 35 15.11 -11.54 -6.24
C ILE A 35 15.90 -12.33 -7.31
N VAL A 36 16.07 -11.76 -8.49
CA VAL A 36 16.79 -12.41 -9.60
C VAL A 36 18.26 -12.62 -9.25
N VAL A 37 18.93 -11.59 -8.73
CA VAL A 37 20.37 -11.65 -8.40
C VAL A 37 20.64 -12.60 -7.24
N ALA A 38 19.84 -12.53 -6.18
CA ALA A 38 20.00 -13.39 -5.01
C ALA A 38 19.86 -14.90 -5.34
N ASN A 39 19.12 -15.22 -6.40
CA ASN A 39 18.86 -16.60 -6.78
C ASN A 39 19.65 -17.08 -8.02
N ARG A 40 20.58 -16.27 -8.55
CA ARG A 40 21.25 -16.54 -9.83
C ARG A 40 22.32 -17.61 -9.77
N ALA A 41 22.91 -17.85 -8.62
CA ALA A 41 24.14 -18.67 -8.48
C ALA A 41 23.88 -20.19 -8.33
N GLU A 42 22.63 -20.64 -8.27
CA GLU A 42 22.33 -22.04 -7.99
C GLU A 42 21.77 -22.78 -9.21
N PRO A 43 22.10 -24.09 -9.33
CA PRO A 43 21.50 -24.94 -10.34
C PRO A 43 19.97 -24.99 -10.17
N ASP A 44 19.25 -24.94 -11.26
CA ASP A 44 17.77 -25.08 -11.30
C ASP A 44 17.41 -26.28 -12.19
N PRO A 45 17.53 -27.51 -11.65
CA PRO A 45 17.31 -28.71 -12.43
C PRO A 45 15.85 -28.90 -12.86
N THR A 46 14.91 -28.26 -12.19
CA THR A 46 13.46 -28.34 -12.48
C THR A 46 12.99 -27.24 -13.41
N GLY A 47 13.73 -26.13 -13.54
CA GLY A 47 13.32 -24.93 -14.26
C GLY A 47 12.22 -24.10 -13.55
N ASN A 48 11.79 -24.53 -12.38
CA ASN A 48 10.68 -23.92 -11.65
C ASN A 48 11.03 -22.54 -11.07
N ARG A 49 12.32 -22.26 -10.84
CA ARG A 49 12.78 -20.96 -10.31
C ARG A 49 12.34 -19.78 -11.16
N THR A 50 12.48 -19.88 -12.48
CA THR A 50 12.06 -18.79 -13.39
C THR A 50 10.56 -18.53 -13.29
N SER A 51 9.76 -19.60 -13.22
CA SER A 51 8.31 -19.49 -13.03
C SER A 51 7.98 -18.91 -11.66
N ALA A 52 8.65 -19.32 -10.59
CA ALA A 52 8.48 -18.75 -9.25
C ALA A 52 8.80 -17.25 -9.22
N VAL A 53 9.90 -16.80 -9.86
CA VAL A 53 10.27 -15.38 -9.98
C VAL A 53 9.17 -14.58 -10.68
N TYR A 54 8.62 -15.10 -11.80
CA TYR A 54 7.50 -14.47 -12.49
C TYR A 54 6.28 -14.30 -11.56
N HIS A 55 5.90 -15.38 -10.87
CA HIS A 55 4.73 -15.36 -10.01
C HIS A 55 4.90 -14.44 -8.79
N VAL A 56 6.05 -14.45 -8.12
CA VAL A 56 6.28 -13.52 -6.99
C VAL A 56 6.40 -12.08 -7.43
N GLY A 57 6.99 -11.80 -8.59
CA GLY A 57 7.04 -10.44 -9.16
C GLY A 57 5.66 -9.90 -9.47
N THR A 58 4.82 -10.70 -10.11
CA THR A 58 3.42 -10.35 -10.39
C THR A 58 2.62 -10.17 -9.10
N ALA A 59 2.79 -11.08 -8.12
CA ALA A 59 2.15 -10.97 -6.82
C ALA A 59 2.55 -9.69 -6.08
N PHE A 60 3.82 -9.25 -6.20
CA PHE A 60 4.30 -8.01 -5.57
C PHE A 60 3.64 -6.77 -6.17
N ILE A 61 3.60 -6.65 -7.50
CA ILE A 61 2.93 -5.54 -8.17
C ILE A 61 1.43 -5.50 -7.81
N ALA A 62 0.79 -6.66 -7.83
CA ALA A 62 -0.61 -6.81 -7.48
C ALA A 62 -0.90 -6.45 -6.01
N LEU A 63 -0.02 -6.82 -5.09
CA LEU A 63 -0.10 -6.42 -3.67
C LEU A 63 -0.02 -4.90 -3.50
N LEU A 64 0.85 -4.22 -4.26
CA LEU A 64 0.92 -2.75 -4.24
C LEU A 64 -0.38 -2.11 -4.73
N LEU A 65 -1.02 -2.68 -5.76
CA LEU A 65 -2.33 -2.23 -6.23
C LEU A 65 -3.42 -2.44 -5.17
N GLU A 66 -3.43 -3.60 -4.52
CA GLU A 66 -4.35 -3.90 -3.42
C GLU A 66 -4.21 -2.89 -2.28
N ILE A 67 -2.98 -2.66 -1.81
CA ILE A 67 -2.67 -1.68 -0.76
C ILE A 67 -3.13 -0.29 -1.16
N ALA A 68 -2.78 0.17 -2.37
CA ALA A 68 -3.19 1.47 -2.89
C ALA A 68 -4.71 1.60 -2.96
N GLY A 69 -5.40 0.55 -3.38
CA GLY A 69 -6.86 0.50 -3.43
C GLY A 69 -7.50 0.65 -2.05
N VAL A 70 -7.04 -0.14 -1.08
CA VAL A 70 -7.55 -0.09 0.31
C VAL A 70 -7.32 1.30 0.92
N ILE A 71 -6.12 1.85 0.82
CA ILE A 71 -5.80 3.19 1.33
C ILE A 71 -6.69 4.23 0.65
N THR A 72 -6.87 4.17 -0.67
CA THR A 72 -7.72 5.11 -1.43
C THR A 72 -9.16 5.09 -0.92
N ILE A 73 -9.73 3.93 -0.61
CA ILE A 73 -11.10 3.83 -0.05
C ILE A 73 -11.18 4.58 1.28
N PHE A 74 -10.28 4.28 2.21
CA PHE A 74 -10.32 4.87 3.56
C PHE A 74 -10.05 6.37 3.55
N VAL A 75 -9.03 6.84 2.84
CA VAL A 75 -8.74 8.28 2.66
C VAL A 75 -9.94 9.00 2.05
N THR A 76 -10.60 8.40 1.05
CA THR A 76 -11.80 8.98 0.43
C THR A 76 -12.95 9.07 1.44
N LEU A 77 -13.16 8.04 2.28
CA LEU A 77 -14.19 8.06 3.32
C LEU A 77 -13.88 9.09 4.41
N PHE A 78 -12.64 9.19 4.86
CA PHE A 78 -12.26 10.15 5.91
C PHE A 78 -12.33 11.60 5.43
N ASN A 79 -12.18 11.85 4.14
CA ASN A 79 -12.41 13.18 3.55
C ASN A 79 -13.86 13.66 3.69
N LEU A 80 -14.83 12.79 4.02
CA LEU A 80 -16.19 13.17 4.35
C LEU A 80 -16.32 13.77 5.76
N ILE A 81 -15.35 13.53 6.65
CA ILE A 81 -15.35 14.08 8.00
C ILE A 81 -15.17 15.60 7.92
N GLY A 82 -16.14 16.36 8.43
CA GLY A 82 -16.13 17.83 8.41
C GLY A 82 -16.48 18.48 7.07
N ALA A 83 -16.79 17.71 6.04
CA ALA A 83 -17.24 18.27 4.75
C ALA A 83 -18.57 19.04 4.84
N GLY A 84 -19.37 18.77 5.86
CA GLY A 84 -20.66 19.44 6.08
C GLY A 84 -20.59 20.83 6.73
N SER A 85 -19.41 21.28 7.19
CA SER A 85 -19.30 22.54 7.94
C SER A 85 -19.05 23.80 7.10
N THR A 86 -18.76 23.66 5.81
CA THR A 86 -18.34 24.78 4.96
C THR A 86 -19.26 25.08 3.76
N THR A 87 -20.34 24.34 3.57
CA THR A 87 -21.13 24.45 2.32
C THR A 87 -22.60 24.81 2.59
N TYR A 88 -22.86 25.94 3.24
CA TYR A 88 -24.22 26.50 3.33
C TYR A 88 -24.62 27.37 2.14
N VAL A 89 -23.94 27.40 1.02
CA VAL A 89 -24.18 28.36 -0.05
C VAL A 89 -24.33 27.77 -1.45
N SER A 90 -24.59 26.49 -1.64
CA SER A 90 -25.03 26.04 -2.97
C SER A 90 -26.09 24.95 -2.88
N SER A 91 -27.24 25.26 -3.46
CA SER A 91 -28.48 24.48 -3.46
C SER A 91 -28.46 23.17 -4.29
N GLU A 92 -27.29 22.69 -4.67
CA GLU A 92 -27.10 21.42 -5.39
C GLU A 92 -25.97 20.58 -4.73
N VAL A 93 -26.16 20.28 -3.46
CA VAL A 93 -25.21 19.37 -2.78
C VAL A 93 -25.72 17.95 -2.95
N HIS A 94 -25.17 17.22 -3.92
CA HIS A 94 -25.17 15.77 -3.86
C HIS A 94 -24.36 15.38 -2.62
N PRO A 95 -24.92 14.65 -1.66
CA PRO A 95 -24.25 14.28 -0.39
C PRO A 95 -22.98 13.44 -0.62
N LEU A 96 -22.85 12.83 -1.78
CA LEU A 96 -21.65 12.16 -2.26
C LEU A 96 -21.24 12.84 -3.55
N GLY A 97 -20.25 13.77 -3.49
CA GLY A 97 -19.72 14.40 -4.68
C GLY A 97 -19.10 13.37 -5.64
N ASP A 98 -19.05 13.68 -6.94
CA ASP A 98 -18.44 12.82 -7.97
C ASP A 98 -17.03 12.32 -7.61
N SER A 99 -16.25 13.14 -6.91
CA SER A 99 -14.90 12.77 -6.46
C SER A 99 -14.89 11.63 -5.45
N THR A 100 -15.85 11.58 -4.52
CA THR A 100 -15.98 10.51 -3.51
C THR A 100 -16.38 9.21 -4.18
N ILE A 101 -17.36 9.24 -5.07
CA ILE A 101 -17.81 8.04 -5.81
C ILE A 101 -16.66 7.50 -6.65
N ARG A 102 -15.92 8.35 -7.36
CA ARG A 102 -14.75 7.96 -8.15
C ARG A 102 -13.65 7.36 -7.28
N GLY A 103 -13.32 7.99 -6.15
CA GLY A 103 -12.30 7.49 -5.23
C GLY A 103 -12.65 6.09 -4.69
N ILE A 104 -13.88 5.88 -4.23
CA ILE A 104 -14.35 4.58 -3.75
C ILE A 104 -14.35 3.55 -4.89
N THR A 105 -14.85 3.91 -6.07
CA THR A 105 -14.91 3.00 -7.22
C THR A 105 -13.51 2.56 -7.67
N ILE A 106 -12.57 3.50 -7.81
CA ILE A 106 -11.19 3.20 -8.17
C ILE A 106 -10.52 2.36 -7.08
N GLY A 107 -10.71 2.74 -5.81
CA GLY A 107 -10.17 1.99 -4.68
C GLY A 107 -10.67 0.54 -4.64
N LEU A 108 -11.96 0.31 -4.82
CA LEU A 108 -12.54 -1.03 -4.89
C LEU A 108 -11.99 -1.83 -6.07
N LEU A 109 -11.91 -1.22 -7.25
CA LEU A 109 -11.36 -1.88 -8.44
C LEU A 109 -9.92 -2.33 -8.21
N LEU A 110 -9.07 -1.42 -7.70
CA LEU A 110 -7.66 -1.72 -7.42
C LEU A 110 -7.53 -2.79 -6.33
N SER A 111 -8.34 -2.73 -5.26
CA SER A 111 -8.30 -3.72 -4.17
C SER A 111 -8.73 -5.10 -4.65
N ILE A 112 -9.81 -5.20 -5.42
CA ILE A 112 -10.34 -6.49 -5.90
C ILE A 112 -9.38 -7.11 -6.92
N VAL A 113 -8.99 -6.34 -7.95
CA VAL A 113 -8.08 -6.83 -9.00
C VAL A 113 -6.71 -7.13 -8.43
N GLY A 114 -6.16 -6.21 -7.61
CA GLY A 114 -4.87 -6.38 -6.94
C GLY A 114 -4.89 -7.59 -6.01
N GLY A 115 -5.86 -7.67 -5.11
CA GLY A 115 -5.96 -8.76 -4.13
C GLY A 115 -6.14 -10.12 -4.79
N TYR A 116 -7.05 -10.25 -5.76
CA TYR A 116 -7.23 -11.50 -6.50
C TYR A 116 -5.94 -11.94 -7.20
N THR A 117 -5.30 -11.02 -7.92
CA THR A 117 -4.05 -11.31 -8.65
C THR A 117 -2.92 -11.66 -7.69
N ALA A 118 -2.76 -10.89 -6.60
CA ALA A 118 -1.73 -11.15 -5.58
C ALA A 118 -1.90 -12.54 -4.95
N LEU A 119 -3.12 -12.90 -4.55
CA LEU A 119 -3.42 -14.20 -3.94
C LEU A 119 -3.17 -15.34 -4.93
N THR A 120 -3.65 -15.22 -6.16
CA THR A 120 -3.52 -16.28 -7.19
C THR A 120 -2.04 -16.54 -7.51
N HIS A 121 -1.28 -15.49 -7.79
CA HIS A 121 0.13 -15.64 -8.14
C HIS A 121 0.99 -16.07 -6.95
N ARG A 122 0.74 -15.56 -5.74
CA ARG A 122 1.42 -16.02 -4.53
C ARG A 122 1.15 -17.51 -4.25
N SER A 123 -0.09 -17.94 -4.36
CA SER A 123 -0.46 -19.35 -4.18
C SER A 123 0.25 -20.24 -5.19
N LYS A 124 0.33 -19.81 -6.45
CA LYS A 124 1.04 -20.54 -7.50
C LYS A 124 2.54 -20.64 -7.25
N ALA A 125 3.16 -19.56 -6.78
CA ALA A 125 4.58 -19.58 -6.40
C ALA A 125 4.85 -20.54 -5.25
N ILE A 126 3.98 -20.59 -4.24
CA ILE A 126 4.09 -21.53 -3.11
C ILE A 126 3.88 -22.97 -3.57
N GLU A 127 2.93 -23.23 -4.46
CA GLU A 127 2.68 -24.55 -5.04
C GLU A 127 3.93 -25.07 -5.78
N LEU A 128 4.52 -24.24 -6.65
CA LEU A 128 5.76 -24.56 -7.36
C LEU A 128 6.92 -24.88 -6.38
N ALA A 129 7.03 -24.09 -5.32
CA ALA A 129 8.05 -24.30 -4.30
C ALA A 129 7.81 -25.59 -3.48
N GLY A 130 6.56 -25.97 -3.25
CA GLY A 130 6.19 -27.17 -2.52
C GLY A 130 6.28 -28.47 -3.34
N SER A 131 6.34 -28.39 -4.67
CA SER A 131 6.50 -29.55 -5.55
C SER A 131 7.93 -30.08 -5.62
N GLU A 132 8.90 -29.35 -5.05
CA GLU A 132 10.30 -29.75 -5.00
C GLU A 132 10.61 -30.46 -3.67
N GLU A 133 11.18 -31.66 -3.71
CA GLU A 133 11.40 -32.52 -2.52
C GLU A 133 12.39 -31.96 -1.49
N ALA A 134 13.13 -30.90 -1.82
CA ALA A 134 14.15 -30.35 -0.93
C ALA A 134 13.59 -29.09 -0.19
N GLU A 135 13.75 -29.08 1.15
CA GLU A 135 13.42 -27.92 2.01
C GLU A 135 14.17 -26.63 1.60
N ALA A 136 15.24 -26.76 0.83
CA ALA A 136 16.07 -25.69 0.28
C ALA A 136 15.93 -25.54 -1.24
N SER A 137 14.76 -25.84 -1.79
CA SER A 137 14.53 -25.74 -3.23
C SER A 137 14.79 -24.32 -3.77
N PRO A 138 15.30 -24.16 -5.00
CA PRO A 138 15.51 -22.85 -5.61
C PRO A 138 14.24 -21.99 -5.63
N SER A 139 13.08 -22.60 -5.88
CA SER A 139 11.78 -21.91 -5.90
C SER A 139 11.35 -21.45 -4.51
N MET A 140 11.57 -22.24 -3.46
CA MET A 140 11.28 -21.86 -2.08
C MET A 140 12.14 -20.67 -1.62
N ARG A 141 13.40 -20.59 -2.05
CA ARG A 141 14.25 -19.44 -1.76
C ARG A 141 13.74 -18.16 -2.40
N VAL A 142 13.22 -18.23 -3.63
CA VAL A 142 12.57 -17.08 -4.29
C VAL A 142 11.37 -16.61 -3.47
N VAL A 143 10.50 -17.51 -3.01
CA VAL A 143 9.33 -17.17 -2.18
C VAL A 143 9.76 -16.56 -0.84
N ARG A 144 10.78 -17.11 -0.18
CA ARG A 144 11.32 -16.58 1.08
C ARG A 144 11.97 -15.21 0.89
N SER A 145 12.74 -15.02 -0.18
CA SER A 145 13.33 -13.71 -0.52
C SER A 145 12.27 -12.64 -0.75
N TYR A 146 11.23 -12.97 -1.51
CA TYR A 146 10.09 -12.09 -1.71
C TYR A 146 9.43 -11.72 -0.38
N ALA A 147 9.11 -12.70 0.44
CA ALA A 147 8.47 -12.48 1.73
C ALA A 147 9.33 -11.63 2.68
N ALA A 148 10.66 -11.83 2.67
CA ALA A 148 11.60 -11.04 3.45
C ALA A 148 11.62 -9.57 3.00
N VAL A 149 11.66 -9.30 1.69
CA VAL A 149 11.65 -7.94 1.14
C VAL A 149 10.34 -7.23 1.48
N VAL A 150 9.19 -7.89 1.27
CA VAL A 150 7.88 -7.31 1.59
C VAL A 150 7.75 -7.04 3.09
N SER A 151 8.22 -7.95 3.94
CA SER A 151 8.22 -7.75 5.39
C SER A 151 9.10 -6.58 5.80
N PHE A 152 10.29 -6.45 5.21
CA PHE A 152 11.22 -5.36 5.50
C PHE A 152 10.63 -3.99 5.09
N ILE A 153 10.08 -3.89 3.88
CA ILE A 153 9.40 -2.68 3.42
C ILE A 153 8.23 -2.33 4.36
N SER A 154 7.44 -3.33 4.77
CA SER A 154 6.32 -3.11 5.68
C SER A 154 6.78 -2.54 7.03
N VAL A 155 7.89 -3.00 7.59
CA VAL A 155 8.45 -2.45 8.83
C VAL A 155 8.86 -1.00 8.65
N ILE A 156 9.53 -0.64 7.56
CA ILE A 156 9.92 0.74 7.28
C ILE A 156 8.68 1.64 7.22
N VAL A 157 7.65 1.22 6.47
CA VAL A 157 6.42 2.01 6.36
C VAL A 157 5.71 2.15 7.71
N VAL A 158 5.63 1.07 8.50
CA VAL A 158 5.05 1.11 9.86
C VAL A 158 5.79 2.10 10.75
N VAL A 159 7.13 2.14 10.70
CA VAL A 159 7.92 3.11 11.49
C VAL A 159 7.61 4.54 11.06
N ILE A 160 7.61 4.82 9.75
CA ILE A 160 7.33 6.16 9.23
C ILE A 160 5.90 6.60 9.57
N ALA A 161 4.92 5.74 9.32
CA ALA A 161 3.51 6.02 9.63
C ALA A 161 3.27 6.18 11.14
N SER A 162 4.00 5.44 11.99
CA SER A 162 3.94 5.62 13.44
C SER A 162 4.41 7.00 13.88
N LEU A 163 5.48 7.53 13.27
CA LEU A 163 5.95 8.88 13.55
C LEU A 163 4.94 9.94 13.12
N ALA A 164 4.35 9.79 11.92
CA ALA A 164 3.31 10.68 11.43
C ALA A 164 2.04 10.61 12.29
N PHE A 165 1.63 9.42 12.72
CA PHE A 165 0.51 9.20 13.64
C PHE A 165 0.73 9.91 14.98
N VAL A 166 1.90 9.75 15.59
CA VAL A 166 2.25 10.42 16.86
C VAL A 166 2.24 11.94 16.66
N TRP A 167 2.75 12.44 15.55
CA TRP A 167 2.74 13.87 15.25
C TRP A 167 1.30 14.41 15.14
N ALA A 168 0.43 13.73 14.42
CA ALA A 168 -0.99 14.11 14.31
C ALA A 168 -1.70 14.05 15.68
N LEU A 169 -1.38 13.04 16.48
CA LEU A 169 -1.92 12.90 17.85
C LEU A 169 -1.50 14.06 18.76
N LEU A 170 -0.23 14.48 18.69
CA LEU A 170 0.27 15.63 19.44
C LEU A 170 -0.40 16.92 18.99
N GLY A 171 -0.65 17.11 17.68
CA GLY A 171 -1.45 18.23 17.16
C GLY A 171 -2.84 18.29 17.76
N LEU A 172 -3.49 17.13 17.93
CA LEU A 172 -4.83 17.03 18.51
C LEU A 172 -4.86 17.32 20.02
N ILE A 173 -3.84 16.86 20.77
CA ILE A 173 -3.77 16.98 22.25
C ILE A 173 -3.25 18.37 22.67
N ALA A 174 -2.29 18.93 21.94
CA ALA A 174 -1.62 20.17 22.27
C ALA A 174 -1.59 21.16 21.08
N PRO A 175 -2.75 21.61 20.59
CA PRO A 175 -2.83 22.42 19.36
C PRO A 175 -2.10 23.76 19.46
N GLY A 176 -1.95 24.34 20.65
CA GLY A 176 -1.22 25.59 20.87
C GLY A 176 0.31 25.46 20.75
N VAL A 177 0.84 24.26 20.81
CA VAL A 177 2.29 23.99 20.73
C VAL A 177 2.71 23.58 19.31
N TYR A 178 1.85 22.83 18.61
CA TYR A 178 2.16 22.17 17.34
C TYR A 178 1.55 22.85 16.09
N GLN A 179 1.10 24.11 16.19
CA GLN A 179 0.46 24.83 15.08
C GLN A 179 -0.55 23.95 14.32
N ALA A 180 -1.37 23.25 15.07
CA ALA A 180 -2.34 22.32 14.52
C ALA A 180 -3.28 23.07 13.56
N GLY A 181 -3.60 22.42 12.46
CA GLY A 181 -4.64 22.82 11.54
C GLY A 181 -6.04 22.85 12.19
N ALA A 182 -7.08 22.87 11.39
CA ALA A 182 -8.42 22.65 11.93
C ALA A 182 -8.51 21.27 12.57
N ARG A 183 -9.09 21.15 13.76
CA ARG A 183 -9.20 19.90 14.53
C ARG A 183 -9.73 18.72 13.69
N THR A 184 -10.58 19.00 12.72
CA THR A 184 -11.09 18.01 11.77
C THR A 184 -10.01 17.47 10.83
N GLU A 185 -9.02 18.28 10.47
CA GLU A 185 -7.91 17.91 9.62
C GLU A 185 -6.93 17.00 10.38
N ASP A 186 -6.63 17.32 11.63
CA ASP A 186 -5.78 16.48 12.49
C ASP A 186 -6.42 15.10 12.71
N ILE A 187 -7.76 15.04 12.88
CA ILE A 187 -8.49 13.76 12.98
C ILE A 187 -8.39 12.97 11.67
N ARG A 188 -8.51 13.61 10.51
CA ARG A 188 -8.35 12.92 9.22
C ARG A 188 -6.97 12.32 9.07
N VAL A 189 -5.93 13.12 9.30
CA VAL A 189 -4.55 12.66 9.23
C VAL A 189 -4.32 11.49 10.17
N LEU A 190 -4.85 11.55 11.39
CA LEU A 190 -4.73 10.46 12.36
C LEU A 190 -5.40 9.16 11.85
N LEU A 191 -6.57 9.27 11.22
CA LEU A 191 -7.29 8.13 10.66
C LEU A 191 -6.57 7.56 9.42
N ASP A 192 -6.03 8.43 8.57
CA ASP A 192 -5.25 8.04 7.40
C ASP A 192 -4.01 7.25 7.83
N GLU A 193 -3.25 7.77 8.80
CA GLU A 193 -2.06 7.10 9.32
C GLU A 193 -2.40 5.79 10.06
N ALA A 194 -3.50 5.76 10.81
CA ALA A 194 -3.99 4.53 11.43
C ALA A 194 -4.32 3.45 10.39
N THR A 195 -4.89 3.86 9.23
CA THR A 195 -5.16 2.95 8.11
C THR A 195 -3.86 2.40 7.52
N VAL A 196 -2.88 3.26 7.26
CA VAL A 196 -1.56 2.84 6.75
C VAL A 196 -0.92 1.85 7.72
N LEU A 197 -0.92 2.15 9.02
CA LEU A 197 -0.40 1.26 10.06
C LEU A 197 -1.10 -0.11 10.05
N ALA A 198 -2.43 -0.13 10.00
CA ALA A 198 -3.21 -1.36 10.01
C ALA A 198 -2.92 -2.22 8.76
N VAL A 199 -2.90 -1.60 7.58
CA VAL A 199 -2.64 -2.28 6.30
C VAL A 199 -1.23 -2.88 6.30
N PHE A 200 -0.20 -2.10 6.64
CA PHE A 200 1.18 -2.61 6.61
C PHE A 200 1.51 -3.57 7.75
N ALA A 201 0.87 -3.44 8.91
CA ALA A 201 0.95 -4.46 9.97
C ALA A 201 0.34 -5.79 9.52
N TRP A 202 -0.78 -5.75 8.80
CA TRP A 202 -1.39 -6.94 8.20
C TRP A 202 -0.48 -7.55 7.13
N VAL A 203 0.06 -6.74 6.20
CA VAL A 203 1.02 -7.21 5.17
C VAL A 203 2.22 -7.86 5.83
N PHE A 204 2.83 -7.23 6.83
CA PHE A 204 3.93 -7.78 7.59
C PHE A 204 3.57 -9.12 8.24
N SER A 205 2.44 -9.19 8.94
CA SER A 205 2.01 -10.39 9.66
C SER A 205 1.79 -11.59 8.74
N THR A 206 1.31 -11.35 7.52
CA THR A 206 1.05 -12.41 6.54
C THR A 206 2.32 -12.89 5.86
N HIS A 207 3.30 -12.00 5.60
CA HIS A 207 4.52 -12.35 4.88
C HIS A 207 5.61 -12.91 5.80
N ARG A 208 5.73 -12.44 7.06
CA ARG A 208 6.74 -12.97 8.00
C ARG A 208 6.64 -14.48 8.23
N ARG A 209 5.43 -15.03 8.11
CA ARG A 209 5.22 -16.49 8.25
C ARG A 209 5.89 -17.29 7.15
N LEU A 210 6.00 -16.72 5.95
CA LEU A 210 6.66 -17.36 4.81
C LEU A 210 8.19 -17.31 4.91
N VAL A 211 8.74 -16.38 5.69
CA VAL A 211 10.19 -16.29 5.95
C VAL A 211 10.66 -17.38 6.92
N GLY A 212 9.74 -18.03 7.64
CA GLY A 212 10.09 -19.05 8.65
C GLY A 212 10.58 -18.45 9.97
N VAL A 213 10.39 -17.14 10.18
CA VAL A 213 10.64 -16.50 11.48
C VAL A 213 9.44 -16.81 12.38
N ARG A 214 9.65 -17.71 13.34
CA ARG A 214 8.69 -18.04 14.41
C ARG A 214 8.71 -17.01 15.52
#